data_9c3d0752c0e6b6144248dcdcbad8a2d3
#
_entry.id   9c3d0752c0e6b6144248dcdcbad8a2d3
#
_cell.length_a   1.000
_cell.length_b   1.000
_cell.length_c   1.000
_cell.angle_alpha   90.00
_cell.angle_beta   90.00
_cell.angle_gamma   90.00
#
_symmetry.space_group_name_H-M   'P 1'
#
loop_
_entity.id
_entity.type
_entity.pdbx_description
1 polymer ?
#
loop_
_entity_poly.entity_id
_entity_poly.type
_entity_poly.pdbx_seq_one_letter_code
_entity_poly.pdbx_strand_id
1 'polypeptide(L)'
;MNTSGGFIRRTLRKVDAVRGTGQSGLIGLALAVVVLSGCRVDLATSVNVAENGSGAISVVVAADADAVRNAPELATSLNVDDLRAAGWTVDVQNPAANGGLSVVAARTFATVDEASLFLTQLSGDNGPLRNITLTRTGGVNDASYQFSGVGGLPKGLAGFADADALTALGEAPFAAALAEQGGVLGDVLGVSLALTLPGEPGEIGEITATIAPRQPDDASTTFTWNLALDSSDSPLTAFTRDRDVSAMVAWYVARGLLVLMIVLVAAAMAYIATVVYRRSRSTPAS
;
A
#
# COMPACT_ATOMS: atom_id res chain seq x y z
N MET A 1 56.77 30.83 19.64
CA MET A 1 55.84 31.83 19.09
C MET A 1 54.95 31.04 18.13
N ASN A 2 54.00 30.51 18.60
CA ASN A 2 52.60 30.70 18.90
C ASN A 2 51.82 31.22 17.67
N THR A 3 51.03 30.36 17.02
CA THR A 3 49.65 30.56 16.64
C THR A 3 49.18 29.33 15.84
N SER A 4 48.43 28.44 16.49
CA SER A 4 47.49 27.57 15.80
C SER A 4 46.36 27.26 16.78
N GLY A 5 45.25 27.91 16.59
CA GLY A 5 44.08 27.69 17.37
C GLY A 5 42.93 28.56 16.82
N GLY A 6 42.08 28.01 15.97
CA GLY A 6 40.93 28.81 15.56
C GLY A 6 40.19 28.32 14.32
N PHE A 7 39.93 27.03 14.15
CA PHE A 7 39.13 26.64 12.96
C PHE A 7 38.02 25.60 13.21
N ILE A 8 37.69 25.29 14.46
CA ILE A 8 36.68 24.22 14.76
C ILE A 8 35.40 24.76 15.45
N ARG A 9 35.16 26.07 15.49
CA ARG A 9 33.98 26.59 16.21
C ARG A 9 32.92 27.24 15.33
N ARG A 10 32.87 27.02 14.02
CA ARG A 10 31.84 27.68 13.16
C ARG A 10 30.84 26.74 12.48
N THR A 11 30.89 25.45 12.68
CA THR A 11 29.98 24.50 12.00
C THR A 11 28.80 24.02 12.85
N LEU A 12 28.71 24.38 14.13
CA LEU A 12 27.63 23.90 15.01
C LEU A 12 26.49 24.90 15.26
N ARG A 13 26.37 25.97 14.49
CA ARG A 13 25.38 27.03 14.75
C ARG A 13 24.32 27.20 13.65
N LYS A 14 24.19 26.22 12.73
CA LYS A 14 23.19 26.30 11.63
C LYS A 14 22.12 25.23 11.66
N VAL A 15 22.07 24.39 12.70
CA VAL A 15 21.07 23.30 12.80
C VAL A 15 19.76 23.77 13.46
N ASP A 16 19.74 24.93 14.12
CA ASP A 16 18.55 25.38 14.88
C ASP A 16 17.49 26.16 14.08
N ALA A 17 17.60 26.24 12.75
CA ALA A 17 16.70 27.08 11.94
C ALA A 17 15.75 26.35 10.99
N VAL A 18 15.64 25.02 11.07
CA VAL A 18 14.66 24.28 10.25
C VAL A 18 13.50 23.81 11.14
N ARG A 19 12.76 24.76 11.66
CA ARG A 19 11.41 24.55 12.22
C ARG A 19 10.42 25.22 11.28
N GLY A 20 9.80 24.42 10.43
CA GLY A 20 8.63 24.91 9.70
C GLY A 20 8.34 24.17 8.42
N THR A 21 7.22 23.48 8.45
CA THR A 21 6.31 23.16 7.35
C THR A 21 6.75 22.09 6.35
N GLY A 22 6.04 20.95 6.37
CA GLY A 22 5.98 20.03 5.24
C GLY A 22 5.96 18.56 5.67
N GLN A 23 4.89 17.88 5.40
CA GLN A 23 4.64 16.45 5.70
C GLN A 23 5.66 15.46 5.11
N SER A 24 6.56 15.92 4.25
CA SER A 24 7.60 15.14 3.56
C SER A 24 8.96 15.12 4.29
N GLY A 25 9.16 15.92 5.32
CA GLY A 25 10.47 16.10 5.96
C GLY A 25 10.93 14.93 6.84
N LEU A 26 10.04 14.01 7.19
CA LEU A 26 10.34 12.93 8.15
C LEU A 26 11.14 11.77 7.55
N ILE A 27 10.87 11.42 6.31
CA ILE A 27 11.61 10.34 5.63
C ILE A 27 13.00 10.85 5.19
N GLY A 28 13.10 12.11 4.79
CA GLY A 28 14.36 12.71 4.36
C GLY A 28 15.40 12.84 5.48
N LEU A 29 14.99 13.14 6.71
CA LEU A 29 15.93 13.29 7.83
C LEU A 29 16.45 11.93 8.34
N ALA A 30 15.62 10.88 8.30
CA ALA A 30 16.02 9.54 8.70
C ALA A 30 17.08 8.94 7.73
N LEU A 31 17.01 9.28 6.44
CA LEU A 31 17.97 8.83 5.44
C LEU A 31 19.32 9.55 5.49
N ALA A 32 19.38 10.73 6.11
CA ALA A 32 20.55 11.59 6.12
C ALA A 32 21.79 11.00 6.81
N VAL A 33 21.64 9.96 7.61
CA VAL A 33 22.71 9.45 8.48
C VAL A 33 23.23 8.08 8.08
N VAL A 34 22.63 7.43 7.07
CA VAL A 34 22.87 6.00 6.74
C VAL A 34 24.14 5.73 5.94
N VAL A 35 24.98 6.72 5.64
CA VAL A 35 26.13 6.58 4.73
C VAL A 35 27.40 6.04 5.41
N LEU A 36 27.30 5.32 6.52
CA LEU A 36 28.47 4.69 7.14
C LEU A 36 28.40 3.16 6.97
N SER A 37 29.28 2.65 6.15
CA SER A 37 29.64 1.24 5.88
C SER A 37 28.87 0.17 6.68
N GLY A 38 27.94 -0.50 6.02
CA GLY A 38 27.22 -1.66 6.57
C GLY A 38 25.84 -1.37 7.16
N CYS A 39 25.40 -0.12 7.22
CA CYS A 39 24.05 0.25 7.68
C CYS A 39 23.01 -0.02 6.61
N ARG A 40 21.90 -0.65 7.00
CA ARG A 40 20.79 -0.92 6.09
C ARG A 40 19.48 -0.33 6.64
N VAL A 41 18.75 0.31 5.75
CA VAL A 41 17.39 0.77 6.01
C VAL A 41 16.46 0.12 5.00
N ASP A 42 15.40 -0.49 5.46
CA ASP A 42 14.37 -1.09 4.63
C ASP A 42 13.05 -0.31 4.79
N LEU A 43 12.46 0.08 3.67
CA LEU A 43 11.13 0.68 3.56
C LEU A 43 10.19 -0.34 2.92
N ALA A 44 9.29 -0.91 3.69
CA ALA A 44 8.31 -1.86 3.21
C ALA A 44 6.91 -1.24 3.29
N THR A 45 6.24 -1.11 2.15
CA THR A 45 4.83 -0.71 2.08
C THR A 45 3.98 -1.92 1.82
N SER A 46 2.93 -2.12 2.59
CA SER A 46 1.94 -3.16 2.37
C SER A 46 0.54 -2.57 2.25
N VAL A 47 -0.22 -3.08 1.29
CA VAL A 47 -1.62 -2.72 1.03
C VAL A 47 -2.44 -3.99 1.07
N ASN A 48 -3.43 -4.04 1.95
CA ASN A 48 -4.35 -5.16 2.09
C ASN A 48 -5.75 -4.69 1.72
N VAL A 49 -6.35 -5.30 0.72
CA VAL A 49 -7.70 -4.98 0.24
C VAL A 49 -8.64 -6.13 0.57
N ALA A 50 -9.77 -5.82 1.19
CA ALA A 50 -10.85 -6.76 1.44
C ALA A 50 -11.82 -6.83 0.25
N GLU A 51 -12.66 -7.87 0.17
CA GLU A 51 -13.64 -8.10 -0.90
C GLU A 51 -14.60 -6.93 -1.13
N ASN A 52 -14.93 -6.17 -0.08
CA ASN A 52 -15.78 -5.00 -0.18
C ASN A 52 -15.05 -3.74 -0.69
N GLY A 53 -13.73 -3.82 -0.94
CA GLY A 53 -12.89 -2.72 -1.40
C GLY A 53 -12.34 -1.83 -0.28
N SER A 54 -12.64 -2.10 0.99
CA SER A 54 -11.98 -1.47 2.13
C SER A 54 -10.64 -2.17 2.42
N GLY A 55 -9.84 -1.59 3.31
CA GLY A 55 -8.59 -2.24 3.68
C GLY A 55 -7.69 -1.40 4.57
N ALA A 56 -6.40 -1.74 4.53
CA ALA A 56 -5.38 -1.04 5.30
C ALA A 56 -4.07 -0.91 4.50
N ILE A 57 -3.40 0.21 4.72
CA ILE A 57 -2.03 0.45 4.28
C ILE A 57 -1.15 0.44 5.53
N SER A 58 -0.01 -0.24 5.45
CA SER A 58 1.03 -0.19 6.46
C SER A 58 2.37 0.10 5.81
N VAL A 59 3.11 1.00 6.41
CA VAL A 59 4.47 1.36 6.02
C VAL A 59 5.38 1.04 7.17
N VAL A 60 6.39 0.23 6.92
CA VAL A 60 7.42 -0.14 7.89
C VAL A 60 8.74 0.45 7.43
N VAL A 61 9.34 1.26 8.27
CA VAL A 61 10.72 1.72 8.12
C VAL A 61 11.55 1.00 9.17
N ALA A 62 12.49 0.18 8.74
CA ALA A 62 13.36 -0.56 9.63
C ALA A 62 14.81 -0.17 9.39
N ALA A 63 15.50 0.28 10.42
CA ALA A 63 16.96 0.49 10.42
C ALA A 63 17.61 -0.60 11.25
N ASP A 64 18.72 -1.13 10.78
CA ASP A 64 19.47 -2.14 11.51
C ASP A 64 20.21 -1.58 12.74
N ALA A 65 20.79 -2.47 13.55
CA ALA A 65 21.49 -2.07 14.75
C ALA A 65 22.76 -1.23 14.47
N ASP A 66 23.36 -1.40 13.29
CA ASP A 66 24.54 -0.64 12.89
C ASP A 66 24.15 0.79 12.51
N ALA A 67 23.02 0.96 11.82
CA ALA A 67 22.45 2.27 11.51
C ALA A 67 22.13 3.05 12.80
N VAL A 68 21.51 2.41 13.78
CA VAL A 68 21.16 3.05 15.07
C VAL A 68 22.41 3.38 15.88
N ARG A 69 23.44 2.52 15.89
CA ARG A 69 24.70 2.82 16.60
C ARG A 69 25.47 4.00 15.98
N ASN A 70 25.44 4.11 14.67
CA ASN A 70 26.12 5.19 13.95
C ASN A 70 25.35 6.51 13.96
N ALA A 71 24.05 6.45 14.23
CA ALA A 71 23.15 7.60 14.28
C ALA A 71 22.13 7.48 15.43
N PRO A 72 22.56 7.54 16.68
CA PRO A 72 21.69 7.36 17.84
C PRO A 72 20.57 8.42 17.94
N GLU A 73 20.76 9.59 17.34
CA GLU A 73 19.77 10.65 17.24
C GLU A 73 18.58 10.30 16.33
N LEU A 74 18.69 9.32 15.42
CA LEU A 74 17.57 8.85 14.60
C LEU A 74 16.34 8.52 15.42
N ALA A 75 16.54 7.83 16.54
CA ALA A 75 15.45 7.39 17.41
C ALA A 75 14.77 8.53 18.17
N THR A 76 15.51 9.61 18.45
CA THR A 76 15.03 10.75 19.24
C THR A 76 14.54 11.91 18.39
N SER A 77 14.98 12.00 17.13
CA SER A 77 14.60 13.07 16.19
C SER A 77 13.39 12.74 15.34
N LEU A 78 12.87 11.50 15.41
CA LEU A 78 11.66 11.11 14.68
C LEU A 78 10.45 11.90 15.18
N ASN A 79 10.02 12.85 14.37
CA ASN A 79 8.74 13.54 14.58
C ASN A 79 7.63 12.79 13.83
N VAL A 80 6.82 12.02 14.54
CA VAL A 80 5.70 11.26 13.98
C VAL A 80 4.35 11.92 14.23
N ASP A 81 4.33 13.11 14.81
CA ASP A 81 3.09 13.79 15.20
C ASP A 81 2.29 14.25 13.99
N ASP A 82 2.96 14.64 12.91
CA ASP A 82 2.30 15.00 11.65
C ASP A 82 1.58 13.80 11.01
N LEU A 83 2.18 12.60 11.08
CA LEU A 83 1.52 11.37 10.62
C LEU A 83 0.29 11.06 11.47
N ARG A 84 0.41 11.18 12.79
CA ARG A 84 -0.73 10.98 13.70
C ARG A 84 -1.84 12.00 13.46
N ALA A 85 -1.49 13.26 13.23
CA ALA A 85 -2.45 14.32 12.89
C ALA A 85 -3.13 14.06 11.55
N ALA A 86 -2.43 13.42 10.59
CA ALA A 86 -2.98 12.98 9.32
C ALA A 86 -3.80 11.68 9.42
N GLY A 87 -4.03 11.15 10.63
CA GLY A 87 -4.86 9.96 10.87
C GLY A 87 -4.14 8.63 10.74
N TRP A 88 -2.80 8.61 10.79
CA TRP A 88 -2.02 7.37 10.85
C TRP A 88 -1.85 6.91 12.29
N THR A 89 -1.97 5.62 12.51
CA THR A 89 -1.51 4.97 13.75
C THR A 89 -0.03 4.69 13.60
N VAL A 90 0.80 5.23 14.52
CA VAL A 90 2.25 5.07 14.45
C VAL A 90 2.77 4.41 15.71
N ASP A 91 3.47 3.29 15.52
CA ASP A 91 4.21 2.56 16.53
C ASP A 91 5.72 2.68 16.27
N VAL A 92 6.47 3.00 17.31
CA VAL A 92 7.94 3.16 17.25
C VAL A 92 8.57 2.19 18.23
N GLN A 93 9.34 1.24 17.73
CA GLN A 93 10.07 0.25 18.50
C GLN A 93 11.56 0.60 18.49
N ASN A 94 12.08 0.99 19.66
CA ASN A 94 13.50 1.31 19.87
C ASN A 94 13.98 0.84 21.27
N PRO A 95 14.88 -0.16 21.38
CA PRO A 95 15.34 -0.98 20.25
C PRO A 95 14.26 -1.92 19.71
N ALA A 96 14.26 -2.17 18.40
CA ALA A 96 13.51 -3.25 17.79
C ALA A 96 14.11 -4.62 18.18
N ALA A 97 13.41 -5.72 17.84
CA ALA A 97 13.82 -7.08 18.23
C ALA A 97 15.23 -7.47 17.74
N ASN A 98 15.69 -6.85 16.65
CA ASN A 98 17.04 -7.03 16.08
C ASN A 98 18.09 -6.03 16.64
N GLY A 99 17.75 -5.23 17.64
CA GLY A 99 18.60 -4.17 18.21
C GLY A 99 18.64 -2.87 17.40
N GLY A 100 17.90 -2.80 16.30
CA GLY A 100 17.74 -1.62 15.46
C GLY A 100 16.56 -0.74 15.87
N LEU A 101 16.04 0.03 14.91
CA LEU A 101 14.85 0.86 15.02
C LEU A 101 13.79 0.38 14.03
N SER A 102 12.55 0.29 14.47
CA SER A 102 11.42 0.01 13.59
C SER A 102 10.31 1.03 13.84
N VAL A 103 9.82 1.64 12.77
CA VAL A 103 8.66 2.52 12.78
C VAL A 103 7.60 1.92 11.88
N VAL A 104 6.42 1.67 12.44
CA VAL A 104 5.27 1.15 11.72
C VAL A 104 4.20 2.23 11.69
N ALA A 105 3.82 2.69 10.50
CA ALA A 105 2.70 3.59 10.31
C ALA A 105 1.59 2.84 9.56
N ALA A 106 0.38 2.83 10.10
CA ALA A 106 -0.76 2.14 9.51
C ALA A 106 -1.98 3.05 9.42
N ARG A 107 -2.75 2.91 8.34
CA ARG A 107 -3.99 3.63 8.12
C ARG A 107 -5.00 2.76 7.38
N THR A 108 -6.26 2.78 7.81
CA THR A 108 -7.35 2.11 7.11
C THR A 108 -7.97 3.02 6.06
N PHE A 109 -8.54 2.40 5.03
CA PHE A 109 -9.30 3.08 3.98
C PHE A 109 -10.66 2.38 3.78
N ALA A 110 -11.67 3.13 3.39
CA ALA A 110 -13.02 2.61 3.12
C ALA A 110 -13.19 2.21 1.65
N THR A 111 -12.40 2.79 0.73
CA THR A 111 -12.49 2.54 -0.71
C THR A 111 -11.10 2.44 -1.34
N VAL A 112 -11.01 1.77 -2.48
CA VAL A 112 -9.75 1.66 -3.26
C VAL A 112 -9.26 3.01 -3.79
N ASP A 113 -10.16 3.97 -3.99
CA ASP A 113 -9.79 5.34 -4.39
C ASP A 113 -9.07 6.07 -3.26
N GLU A 114 -9.52 5.89 -2.00
CA GLU A 114 -8.79 6.40 -0.82
C GLU A 114 -7.42 5.76 -0.68
N ALA A 115 -7.29 4.45 -0.95
CA ALA A 115 -5.99 3.77 -0.95
C ALA A 115 -5.03 4.40 -1.97
N SER A 116 -5.49 4.66 -3.19
CA SER A 116 -4.71 5.32 -4.24
C SER A 116 -4.26 6.72 -3.81
N LEU A 117 -5.16 7.49 -3.19
CA LEU A 117 -4.86 8.83 -2.67
C LEU A 117 -3.80 8.77 -1.56
N PHE A 118 -3.94 7.86 -0.59
CA PHE A 118 -3.00 7.74 0.51
C PHE A 118 -1.61 7.30 0.05
N LEU A 119 -1.52 6.36 -0.89
CA LEU A 119 -0.25 5.94 -1.48
C LEU A 119 0.44 7.09 -2.23
N THR A 120 -0.32 7.89 -2.98
CA THR A 120 0.19 9.08 -3.67
C THR A 120 0.70 10.12 -2.67
N GLN A 121 -0.03 10.36 -1.57
CA GLN A 121 0.38 11.29 -0.52
C GLN A 121 1.65 10.84 0.21
N LEU A 122 1.78 9.53 0.46
CA LEU A 122 2.97 8.96 1.12
C LEU A 122 4.24 9.12 0.30
N SER A 123 4.12 8.93 -1.01
CA SER A 123 5.29 8.91 -1.89
C SER A 123 5.67 10.30 -2.40
N GLY A 124 4.69 11.20 -2.56
CA GLY A 124 4.91 12.48 -3.24
C GLY A 124 5.29 12.31 -4.73
N ASP A 125 5.55 13.41 -5.41
CA ASP A 125 5.77 13.42 -6.87
C ASP A 125 7.10 12.77 -7.31
N ASN A 126 8.10 12.75 -6.44
CA ASN A 126 9.44 12.26 -6.73
C ASN A 126 9.81 10.99 -5.95
N GLY A 127 8.88 10.46 -5.16
CA GLY A 127 9.12 9.31 -4.32
C GLY A 127 9.11 7.98 -5.06
N PRO A 128 9.26 6.88 -4.30
CA PRO A 128 9.44 5.55 -4.88
C PRO A 128 8.19 4.95 -5.53
N LEU A 129 7.00 5.46 -5.22
CA LEU A 129 5.71 4.99 -5.74
C LEU A 129 4.99 6.16 -6.41
N ARG A 130 4.81 6.13 -7.71
CA ARG A 130 4.24 7.25 -8.49
C ARG A 130 3.10 6.79 -9.38
N ASN A 131 2.16 7.70 -9.67
CA ASN A 131 1.01 7.44 -10.54
C ASN A 131 0.21 6.20 -10.11
N ILE A 132 0.06 6.01 -8.81
CA ILE A 132 -0.61 4.84 -8.26
C ILE A 132 -2.12 4.95 -8.48
N THR A 133 -2.67 3.90 -9.06
CA THR A 133 -4.11 3.75 -9.26
C THR A 133 -4.52 2.35 -8.86
N LEU A 134 -5.49 2.24 -7.98
CA LEU A 134 -6.15 0.99 -7.62
C LEU A 134 -7.64 1.13 -7.92
N THR A 135 -8.18 0.28 -8.76
CA THR A 135 -9.59 0.30 -9.16
C THR A 135 -10.26 -1.02 -8.80
N ARG A 136 -11.53 -0.93 -8.43
CA ARG A 136 -12.43 -2.07 -8.24
C ARG A 136 -13.64 -1.90 -9.13
N THR A 137 -13.96 -2.91 -9.92
CA THR A 137 -15.13 -2.95 -10.79
C THR A 137 -15.92 -4.23 -10.54
N GLY A 138 -17.23 -4.19 -10.79
CA GLY A 138 -18.11 -5.34 -10.58
C GLY A 138 -18.91 -5.27 -9.27
N GLY A 139 -19.59 -6.36 -8.95
CA GLY A 139 -20.50 -6.50 -7.80
C GLY A 139 -19.86 -7.25 -6.64
N VAL A 140 -20.72 -7.67 -5.69
CA VAL A 140 -20.29 -8.41 -4.49
C VAL A 140 -19.81 -9.82 -4.82
N ASN A 141 -20.38 -10.46 -5.85
CA ASN A 141 -20.08 -11.87 -6.18
C ASN A 141 -19.16 -12.03 -7.41
N ASP A 142 -18.82 -10.96 -8.08
CA ASP A 142 -17.89 -10.94 -9.22
C ASP A 142 -17.26 -9.55 -9.27
N ALA A 143 -16.10 -9.40 -8.64
CA ALA A 143 -15.33 -8.18 -8.60
C ALA A 143 -13.99 -8.36 -9.30
N SER A 144 -13.51 -7.31 -9.95
CA SER A 144 -12.18 -7.25 -10.54
C SER A 144 -11.40 -6.12 -9.91
N TYR A 145 -10.16 -6.37 -9.55
CA TYR A 145 -9.24 -5.39 -9.01
C TYR A 145 -8.10 -5.19 -9.98
N GLN A 146 -7.78 -3.95 -10.25
CA GLN A 146 -6.65 -3.58 -11.09
C GLN A 146 -5.78 -2.55 -10.37
N PHE A 147 -4.49 -2.84 -10.32
CA PHE A 147 -3.47 -1.97 -9.77
C PHE A 147 -2.51 -1.58 -10.88
N SER A 148 -2.17 -0.30 -10.94
CA SER A 148 -1.15 0.23 -11.83
C SER A 148 -0.38 1.36 -11.17
N GLY A 149 0.88 1.52 -11.54
CA GLY A 149 1.75 2.56 -11.05
C GLY A 149 3.15 2.45 -11.62
N VAL A 150 4.02 3.29 -11.11
CA VAL A 150 5.44 3.32 -11.44
C VAL A 150 6.24 3.27 -10.16
N GLY A 151 7.15 2.29 -10.07
CA GLY A 151 8.09 2.13 -8.98
C GLY A 151 9.51 2.53 -9.38
N GLY A 152 10.27 3.10 -8.46
CA GLY A 152 11.66 3.49 -8.70
C GLY A 152 12.02 4.84 -8.09
N LEU A 153 13.30 5.16 -8.04
CA LEU A 153 13.82 6.41 -7.49
C LEU A 153 14.63 7.19 -8.56
N PRO A 154 13.95 7.85 -9.53
CA PRO A 154 14.63 8.54 -10.64
C PRO A 154 15.55 9.67 -10.17
N LYS A 155 15.31 10.22 -8.99
CA LYS A 155 16.16 11.24 -8.35
C LYS A 155 17.02 10.68 -7.22
N GLY A 156 17.12 9.35 -7.09
CA GLY A 156 17.84 8.71 -6.00
C GLY A 156 17.33 9.18 -4.62
N LEU A 157 18.23 9.36 -3.67
CA LEU A 157 17.87 9.82 -2.31
C LEU A 157 17.15 11.19 -2.27
N ALA A 158 17.37 12.04 -3.26
CA ALA A 158 16.67 13.32 -3.36
C ALA A 158 15.14 13.16 -3.60
N GLY A 159 14.70 11.98 -4.05
CA GLY A 159 13.28 11.65 -4.18
C GLY A 159 12.52 11.56 -2.85
N PHE A 160 13.22 11.40 -1.73
CA PHE A 160 12.63 11.37 -0.38
C PHE A 160 12.61 12.74 0.32
N ALA A 161 13.24 13.75 -0.26
CA ALA A 161 13.28 15.09 0.29
C ALA A 161 12.34 16.03 -0.46
N ASP A 162 11.68 16.91 0.25
CA ASP A 162 10.94 18.00 -0.38
C ASP A 162 11.90 19.09 -0.93
N ALA A 163 11.35 19.99 -1.75
CA ALA A 163 12.14 21.04 -2.37
C ALA A 163 12.77 22.01 -1.34
N ASP A 164 12.12 22.22 -0.20
CA ASP A 164 12.60 23.11 0.87
C ASP A 164 13.75 22.43 1.62
N ALA A 165 13.64 21.12 1.90
CA ALA A 165 14.71 20.33 2.50
C ALA A 165 15.94 20.26 1.58
N LEU A 166 15.77 20.03 0.27
CA LEU A 166 16.86 20.05 -0.72
C LEU A 166 17.53 21.43 -0.80
N THR A 167 16.74 22.50 -0.74
CA THR A 167 17.30 23.87 -0.75
C THR A 167 18.07 24.18 0.52
N ALA A 168 17.61 23.68 1.67
CA ALA A 168 18.26 23.91 2.97
C ALA A 168 19.56 23.11 3.15
N LEU A 169 19.60 21.88 2.59
CA LEU A 169 20.73 20.94 2.74
C LEU A 169 21.76 21.07 1.62
N GLY A 170 21.44 21.77 0.53
CA GLY A 170 22.22 21.76 -0.71
C GLY A 170 21.97 20.50 -1.53
N GLU A 171 22.53 20.48 -2.75
CA GLU A 171 22.34 19.33 -3.66
C GLU A 171 22.87 18.04 -3.03
N ALA A 172 21.96 17.18 -2.60
CA ALA A 172 22.16 15.78 -2.20
C ALA A 172 23.51 15.46 -1.51
N PRO A 173 23.81 16.00 -0.31
CA PRO A 173 25.08 15.74 0.38
C PRO A 173 25.31 14.25 0.63
N PHE A 174 24.25 13.45 0.67
CA PHE A 174 24.31 11.99 0.86
C PHE A 174 24.72 11.25 -0.40
N ALA A 175 24.34 11.72 -1.59
CA ALA A 175 24.73 11.11 -2.85
C ALA A 175 26.25 11.22 -3.05
N ALA A 176 26.85 12.34 -2.68
CA ALA A 176 28.29 12.54 -2.75
C ALA A 176 29.02 11.60 -1.78
N ALA A 177 28.57 11.49 -0.52
CA ALA A 177 29.19 10.61 0.47
C ALA A 177 29.06 9.12 0.10
N LEU A 178 27.93 8.70 -0.49
CA LEU A 178 27.74 7.34 -0.99
C LEU A 178 28.69 7.05 -2.16
N ALA A 179 28.83 8.00 -3.10
CA ALA A 179 29.71 7.88 -4.24
C ALA A 179 31.18 7.85 -3.84
N GLU A 180 31.60 8.65 -2.85
CA GLU A 180 32.98 8.64 -2.30
C GLU A 180 33.34 7.28 -1.68
N GLN A 181 32.36 6.55 -1.12
CA GLN A 181 32.58 5.22 -0.56
C GLN A 181 32.46 4.10 -1.59
N GLY A 182 32.14 4.40 -2.85
CA GLY A 182 31.92 3.40 -3.91
C GLY A 182 30.72 2.51 -3.65
N GLY A 183 29.78 2.93 -2.78
CA GLY A 183 28.58 2.17 -2.41
C GLY A 183 27.47 2.30 -3.46
N VAL A 184 26.69 1.24 -3.63
CA VAL A 184 25.47 1.23 -4.42
C VAL A 184 24.29 1.49 -3.50
N LEU A 185 23.35 2.38 -3.90
CA LEU A 185 22.21 2.74 -3.07
C LEU A 185 21.39 1.52 -2.63
N GLY A 186 21.25 0.51 -3.48
CA GLY A 186 20.55 -0.74 -3.17
C GLY A 186 21.18 -1.59 -2.07
N ASP A 187 22.45 -1.38 -1.73
CA ASP A 187 23.13 -2.11 -0.64
C ASP A 187 22.72 -1.56 0.74
N VAL A 188 22.41 -0.26 0.80
CA VAL A 188 22.09 0.47 2.04
C VAL A 188 20.61 0.76 2.22
N LEU A 189 19.84 0.75 1.14
CA LEU A 189 18.39 1.03 1.15
C LEU A 189 17.62 -0.05 0.40
N GLY A 190 16.65 -0.65 1.04
CA GLY A 190 15.67 -1.54 0.42
C GLY A 190 14.30 -0.86 0.35
N VAL A 191 13.64 -0.90 -0.82
CA VAL A 191 12.26 -0.42 -0.96
C VAL A 191 11.42 -1.51 -1.58
N SER A 192 10.33 -1.87 -0.92
CA SER A 192 9.41 -2.90 -1.38
C SER A 192 7.95 -2.49 -1.26
N LEU A 193 7.13 -3.02 -2.16
CA LEU A 193 5.67 -2.91 -2.12
C LEU A 193 5.07 -4.31 -2.13
N ALA A 194 4.20 -4.61 -1.16
CA ALA A 194 3.36 -5.79 -1.13
C ALA A 194 1.89 -5.37 -1.26
N LEU A 195 1.17 -5.96 -2.21
CA LEU A 195 -0.24 -5.69 -2.45
C LEU A 195 -1.01 -7.00 -2.38
N THR A 196 -1.93 -7.10 -1.44
CA THR A 196 -2.84 -8.25 -1.30
C THR A 196 -4.22 -7.85 -1.80
N LEU A 197 -4.68 -8.54 -2.83
CA LEU A 197 -5.98 -8.33 -3.47
C LEU A 197 -6.84 -9.60 -3.35
N PRO A 198 -8.17 -9.47 -3.18
CA PRO A 198 -9.09 -10.59 -3.27
C PRO A 198 -9.06 -11.26 -4.64
N GLY A 199 -9.30 -12.56 -4.66
CA GLY A 199 -9.46 -13.34 -5.89
C GLY A 199 -8.18 -13.89 -6.47
N GLU A 200 -8.29 -14.44 -7.67
CA GLU A 200 -7.21 -15.09 -8.41
C GLU A 200 -6.53 -14.12 -9.38
N PRO A 201 -5.22 -14.29 -9.65
CA PRO A 201 -4.55 -13.52 -10.69
C PRO A 201 -5.29 -13.69 -12.02
N GLY A 202 -5.60 -12.59 -12.68
CA GLY A 202 -6.25 -12.61 -13.98
C GLY A 202 -5.24 -12.72 -15.12
N GLU A 203 -5.70 -13.19 -16.27
CA GLU A 203 -4.91 -13.32 -17.49
C GLU A 203 -4.79 -11.98 -18.27
N ILE A 204 -5.43 -10.91 -17.80
CA ILE A 204 -5.51 -9.64 -18.52
C ILE A 204 -4.40 -8.70 -18.07
N GLY A 205 -3.38 -8.55 -18.91
CA GLY A 205 -2.26 -7.64 -18.69
C GLY A 205 -0.99 -8.34 -18.20
N GLU A 206 0.13 -7.66 -18.34
CA GLU A 206 1.41 -8.12 -17.83
C GLU A 206 1.49 -7.85 -16.32
N ILE A 207 1.65 -8.92 -15.53
CA ILE A 207 1.91 -8.82 -14.09
C ILE A 207 3.42 -8.70 -13.92
N THR A 208 3.87 -7.57 -13.38
CA THR A 208 5.30 -7.30 -13.16
C THR A 208 5.78 -7.72 -11.76
N ALA A 209 4.87 -8.16 -10.91
CA ALA A 209 5.12 -8.60 -9.54
C ALA A 209 5.63 -10.04 -9.44
N THR A 210 6.32 -10.32 -8.35
CA THR A 210 6.45 -11.68 -7.85
C THR A 210 5.16 -12.05 -7.12
N ILE A 211 4.51 -13.14 -7.51
CA ILE A 211 3.30 -13.63 -6.87
C ILE A 211 3.71 -14.62 -5.77
N ALA A 212 3.27 -14.36 -4.54
CA ALA A 212 3.48 -15.29 -3.43
C ALA A 212 2.67 -16.60 -3.64
N PRO A 213 3.19 -17.76 -3.24
CA PRO A 213 2.44 -19.00 -3.25
C PRO A 213 1.16 -18.84 -2.44
N ARG A 214 0.01 -19.11 -3.07
CA ARG A 214 -1.30 -19.02 -2.43
C ARG A 214 -1.48 -20.19 -1.45
N GLN A 215 -2.00 -19.91 -0.27
CA GLN A 215 -2.43 -20.96 0.63
C GLN A 215 -3.80 -21.49 0.19
N PRO A 216 -4.10 -22.79 0.38
CA PRO A 216 -5.34 -23.41 -0.13
C PRO A 216 -6.63 -22.75 0.39
N ASP A 217 -6.57 -22.17 1.59
CA ASP A 217 -7.72 -21.54 2.26
C ASP A 217 -7.74 -20.00 2.13
N ASP A 218 -6.76 -19.42 1.42
CA ASP A 218 -6.67 -17.98 1.21
C ASP A 218 -7.32 -17.59 -0.12
N ALA A 219 -8.41 -16.83 -0.03
CA ALA A 219 -9.10 -16.31 -1.20
C ALA A 219 -8.40 -15.07 -1.82
N SER A 220 -7.23 -14.68 -1.30
CA SER A 220 -6.49 -13.51 -1.75
C SER A 220 -5.19 -13.86 -2.48
N THR A 221 -4.66 -12.92 -3.24
CA THR A 221 -3.39 -13.02 -3.95
C THR A 221 -2.49 -11.88 -3.53
N THR A 222 -1.25 -12.19 -3.13
CA THR A 222 -0.25 -11.19 -2.76
C THR A 222 0.77 -11.02 -3.87
N PHE A 223 0.92 -9.79 -4.31
CA PHE A 223 1.89 -9.32 -5.30
C PHE A 223 3.00 -8.56 -4.58
N THR A 224 4.26 -8.85 -4.91
CA THR A 224 5.40 -8.18 -4.30
C THR A 224 6.34 -7.63 -5.36
N TRP A 225 6.75 -6.39 -5.19
CA TRP A 225 7.77 -5.71 -5.98
C TRP A 225 8.91 -5.27 -5.07
N ASN A 226 10.12 -5.58 -5.46
CA ASN A 226 11.33 -4.96 -4.92
C ASN A 226 11.74 -3.88 -5.91
N LEU A 227 11.72 -2.61 -5.46
CA LEU A 227 11.94 -1.49 -6.36
C LEU A 227 13.43 -1.32 -6.64
N ALA A 228 13.76 -1.15 -7.92
CA ALA A 228 15.11 -0.80 -8.32
C ALA A 228 15.43 0.63 -7.88
N LEU A 229 16.63 0.81 -7.30
CA LEU A 229 17.10 2.10 -6.78
C LEU A 229 18.21 2.70 -7.66
N ASP A 230 18.28 2.26 -8.91
CA ASP A 230 19.28 2.63 -9.92
C ASP A 230 18.82 3.76 -10.86
N SER A 231 17.87 4.57 -10.42
CA SER A 231 17.24 5.64 -11.21
C SER A 231 16.36 5.15 -12.37
N SER A 232 16.10 3.85 -12.49
CA SER A 232 15.16 3.30 -13.47
C SER A 232 13.74 3.30 -12.95
N ASP A 233 12.79 3.49 -13.86
CA ASP A 233 11.37 3.36 -13.59
C ASP A 233 10.91 1.96 -13.99
N SER A 234 10.19 1.29 -13.10
CA SER A 234 9.61 -0.01 -13.34
C SER A 234 8.07 0.07 -13.27
N PRO A 235 7.35 -0.50 -14.24
CA PRO A 235 5.90 -0.56 -14.17
C PRO A 235 5.48 -1.47 -13.01
N LEU A 236 4.47 -1.04 -12.26
CA LEU A 236 3.82 -1.82 -11.21
C LEU A 236 2.43 -2.16 -11.69
N THR A 237 2.21 -3.42 -12.06
CA THR A 237 0.91 -3.88 -12.55
C THR A 237 0.50 -5.18 -11.90
N ALA A 238 -0.75 -5.23 -11.43
CA ALA A 238 -1.38 -6.43 -10.90
C ALA A 238 -2.88 -6.40 -11.24
N PHE A 239 -3.44 -7.58 -11.44
CA PHE A 239 -4.85 -7.77 -11.72
C PHE A 239 -5.34 -9.04 -11.03
N THR A 240 -6.50 -8.94 -10.36
CA THR A 240 -7.20 -10.12 -9.81
C THR A 240 -8.68 -10.08 -10.16
N ARG A 241 -9.29 -11.25 -10.17
CA ARG A 241 -10.73 -11.41 -10.26
C ARG A 241 -11.22 -12.29 -9.12
N ASP A 242 -12.11 -11.73 -8.33
CA ASP A 242 -12.78 -12.41 -7.23
C ASP A 242 -14.17 -12.83 -7.68
N ARG A 243 -14.41 -14.15 -7.72
CA ARG A 243 -15.68 -14.76 -8.12
C ARG A 243 -16.18 -15.71 -7.03
N ASP A 244 -17.25 -15.33 -6.39
CA ASP A 244 -17.99 -16.26 -5.55
C ASP A 244 -18.96 -17.09 -6.39
N VAL A 245 -18.44 -18.21 -6.93
CA VAL A 245 -19.21 -19.16 -7.72
C VAL A 245 -20.35 -19.78 -6.90
N SER A 246 -20.15 -19.97 -5.59
CA SER A 246 -21.13 -20.59 -4.70
C SER A 246 -22.34 -19.66 -4.49
N ALA A 247 -22.13 -18.39 -4.27
CA ALA A 247 -23.17 -17.39 -4.17
C ALA A 247 -23.95 -17.19 -5.49
N MET A 248 -23.23 -17.20 -6.62
CA MET A 248 -23.87 -17.17 -7.95
C MET A 248 -24.80 -18.36 -8.17
N VAL A 249 -24.35 -19.59 -7.91
CA VAL A 249 -25.16 -20.79 -8.05
C VAL A 249 -26.35 -20.75 -7.11
N ALA A 250 -26.18 -20.37 -5.85
CA ALA A 250 -27.25 -20.25 -4.88
C ALA A 250 -28.31 -19.22 -5.33
N TRP A 251 -27.90 -18.08 -5.90
CA TRP A 251 -28.83 -17.10 -6.44
C TRP A 251 -29.64 -17.61 -7.64
N TYR A 252 -29.00 -18.32 -8.59
CA TYR A 252 -29.73 -18.93 -9.73
C TYR A 252 -30.68 -20.03 -9.29
N VAL A 253 -30.30 -20.87 -8.33
CA VAL A 253 -31.17 -21.90 -7.76
C VAL A 253 -32.36 -21.27 -7.03
N ALA A 254 -32.14 -20.26 -6.19
CA ALA A 254 -33.23 -19.56 -5.50
C ALA A 254 -34.22 -18.92 -6.48
N ARG A 255 -33.72 -18.29 -7.53
CA ARG A 255 -34.57 -17.66 -8.58
C ARG A 255 -35.32 -18.71 -9.38
N GLY A 256 -34.71 -19.85 -9.70
CA GLY A 256 -35.33 -20.97 -10.38
C GLY A 256 -36.49 -21.56 -9.54
N LEU A 257 -36.27 -21.76 -8.24
CA LEU A 257 -37.30 -22.23 -7.30
C LEU A 257 -38.45 -21.25 -7.18
N LEU A 258 -38.19 -19.94 -7.15
CA LEU A 258 -39.24 -18.92 -7.10
C LEU A 258 -40.10 -18.93 -8.35
N VAL A 259 -39.51 -19.03 -9.54
CA VAL A 259 -40.25 -19.16 -10.81
C VAL A 259 -41.10 -20.44 -10.82
N LEU A 260 -40.51 -21.57 -10.38
CA LEU A 260 -41.24 -22.83 -10.27
C LEU A 260 -42.44 -22.72 -9.34
N MET A 261 -42.30 -22.08 -8.17
CA MET A 261 -43.41 -21.84 -7.23
C MET A 261 -44.50 -21.01 -7.87
N ILE A 262 -44.19 -19.94 -8.59
CA ILE A 262 -45.15 -19.08 -9.28
C ILE A 262 -45.91 -19.91 -10.31
N VAL A 263 -45.26 -20.75 -11.10
CA VAL A 263 -45.89 -21.62 -12.09
C VAL A 263 -46.83 -22.64 -11.43
N LEU A 264 -46.41 -23.27 -10.32
CA LEU A 264 -47.23 -24.20 -9.58
C LEU A 264 -48.48 -23.55 -8.99
N VAL A 265 -48.33 -22.35 -8.41
CA VAL A 265 -49.49 -21.58 -7.89
C VAL A 265 -50.46 -21.21 -9.02
N ALA A 266 -49.95 -20.74 -10.17
CA ALA A 266 -50.77 -20.42 -11.33
C ALA A 266 -51.51 -21.68 -11.87
N ALA A 267 -50.84 -22.82 -11.95
CA ALA A 267 -51.44 -24.08 -12.36
C ALA A 267 -52.51 -24.55 -11.36
N ALA A 268 -52.27 -24.44 -10.05
CA ALA A 268 -53.27 -24.76 -9.02
C ALA A 268 -54.51 -23.84 -9.12
N MET A 269 -54.32 -22.56 -9.33
CA MET A 269 -55.40 -21.59 -9.53
C MET A 269 -56.21 -21.92 -10.78
N ALA A 270 -55.57 -22.23 -11.91
CA ALA A 270 -56.21 -22.64 -13.14
C ALA A 270 -57.00 -23.95 -12.95
N TYR A 271 -56.47 -24.93 -12.22
CA TYR A 271 -57.16 -26.17 -11.87
C TYR A 271 -58.39 -25.90 -11.03
N ILE A 272 -58.29 -25.11 -9.98
CA ILE A 272 -59.44 -24.73 -9.13
C ILE A 272 -60.53 -24.04 -9.97
N ALA A 273 -60.12 -23.08 -10.83
CA ALA A 273 -61.06 -22.39 -11.72
C ALA A 273 -61.79 -23.35 -12.65
N THR A 274 -61.12 -24.35 -13.22
CA THR A 274 -61.72 -25.37 -14.09
C THR A 274 -62.69 -26.28 -13.32
N VAL A 275 -62.37 -26.68 -12.10
CA VAL A 275 -63.25 -27.48 -11.23
C VAL A 275 -64.50 -26.71 -10.84
N VAL A 276 -64.35 -25.46 -10.42
CA VAL A 276 -65.46 -24.57 -10.07
C VAL A 276 -66.42 -24.34 -11.28
N TYR A 277 -65.83 -24.07 -12.46
CA TYR A 277 -66.55 -23.88 -13.71
C TYR A 277 -67.35 -25.14 -14.12
N ARG A 278 -66.76 -26.33 -13.97
CA ARG A 278 -67.43 -27.60 -14.25
C ARG A 278 -68.59 -27.85 -13.28
N ARG A 279 -68.45 -27.57 -11.98
CA ARG A 279 -69.49 -27.69 -10.97
C ARG A 279 -70.70 -26.75 -11.19
N SER A 280 -70.41 -25.50 -11.60
CA SER A 280 -71.43 -24.53 -11.87
C SER A 280 -72.33 -24.90 -13.09
N ARG A 281 -71.84 -25.73 -14.01
CA ARG A 281 -72.60 -26.20 -15.16
C ARG A 281 -73.39 -27.51 -14.90
N SER A 282 -73.10 -28.20 -13.80
CA SER A 282 -73.82 -29.46 -13.47
C SER A 282 -74.94 -29.32 -12.48
N THR A 283 -75.32 -28.09 -12.14
CA THR A 283 -76.56 -27.87 -11.35
C THR A 283 -77.77 -27.82 -12.30
N PRO A 284 -78.63 -28.86 -12.37
CA PRO A 284 -79.83 -28.81 -13.18
C PRO A 284 -80.77 -27.82 -12.54
N ALA A 285 -81.43 -26.97 -13.39
CA ALA A 285 -82.56 -26.12 -13.01
C ALA A 285 -83.73 -27.04 -12.64
N SER A 286 -84.14 -27.02 -11.38
CA SER A 286 -85.36 -27.59 -10.88
C SER A 286 -86.51 -26.60 -11.02
#